data_42d2434a1bee0f49fa067bf05e1337d9
#
_entry.id   42d2434a1bee0f49fa067bf05e1337d9
#
_cell.length_a   1.000
_cell.length_b   1.000
_cell.length_c   1.000
_cell.angle_alpha   90.00
_cell.angle_beta   90.00
_cell.angle_gamma   90.00
#
_symmetry.space_group_name_H-M   'P 1'
#
loop_
_entity.id
_entity.type
_entity.pdbx_description
1 polymer ?
#
loop_
_entity_poly.entity_id
_entity_poly.type
_entity_poly.pdbx_seq_one_letter_code
_entity_poly.pdbx_strand_id
1 'polypeptide(L)'
;MKGKQLLTIVVALVLTACENTTFRSSVPTRPVQLSINTAAGMYVHFVRENIGAYVVVDKDGYHFNGQTLPLTGTDYYGFAGVVIYVDNNNNYSAFDLCCPHCVSQLHPCEVDGCFAVCPQCGEQYDLSFGYGIPTKGFSREALRKYTTLYSYPRLTIKD
;
A
#
# COMPACT_ATOMS: atom_id res chain seq x y z
N MET A 1 29.69 -1.18 -48.64
CA MET A 1 30.11 -1.12 -47.22
C MET A 1 29.45 -0.05 -46.40
N LYS A 2 28.69 0.92 -46.91
CA LYS A 2 28.03 1.99 -46.15
C LYS A 2 26.70 1.57 -45.47
N GLY A 3 26.02 0.57 -45.99
CA GLY A 3 24.70 0.13 -45.41
C GLY A 3 24.78 -0.66 -44.09
N LYS A 4 25.86 -1.44 -43.91
CA LYS A 4 26.03 -2.23 -42.67
C LYS A 4 26.38 -1.38 -41.42
N GLN A 5 27.10 -0.27 -41.61
CA GLN A 5 27.42 0.63 -40.48
C GLN A 5 26.20 1.42 -40.02
N LEU A 6 25.29 1.79 -40.92
CA LEU A 6 24.09 2.54 -40.57
C LEU A 6 23.12 1.66 -39.76
N LEU A 7 22.99 0.37 -40.11
CA LEU A 7 22.14 -0.58 -39.40
C LEU A 7 22.65 -0.82 -37.96
N THR A 8 23.98 -0.89 -37.78
CA THR A 8 24.58 -1.12 -36.46
C THR A 8 24.36 0.09 -35.52
N ILE A 9 24.39 1.31 -36.04
CA ILE A 9 24.15 2.54 -35.27
C ILE A 9 22.68 2.62 -34.85
N VAL A 10 21.73 2.27 -35.73
CA VAL A 10 20.29 2.27 -35.40
C VAL A 10 19.96 1.23 -34.32
N VAL A 11 20.54 0.02 -34.38
CA VAL A 11 20.35 -1.01 -33.37
C VAL A 11 20.95 -0.61 -32.02
N ALA A 12 22.10 0.08 -31.99
CA ALA A 12 22.72 0.58 -30.77
C ALA A 12 21.89 1.69 -30.10
N LEU A 13 21.18 2.54 -30.86
CA LEU A 13 20.33 3.59 -30.32
C LEU A 13 19.04 3.05 -29.67
N VAL A 14 18.53 1.90 -30.12
CA VAL A 14 17.31 1.31 -29.56
C VAL A 14 17.57 0.61 -28.22
N LEU A 15 18.80 0.22 -27.92
CA LEU A 15 19.14 -0.48 -26.69
C LEU A 15 19.38 0.43 -25.47
N THR A 16 19.42 1.75 -25.66
CA THR A 16 19.63 2.71 -24.54
C THR A 16 18.34 3.27 -23.96
N ALA A 17 17.16 2.84 -24.43
CA ALA A 17 15.85 3.35 -23.98
C ALA A 17 15.22 2.53 -22.86
N CYS A 18 15.98 1.74 -22.07
CA CYS A 18 15.53 1.28 -20.76
C CYS A 18 15.95 2.26 -19.68
N GLU A 19 15.30 3.42 -19.65
CA GLU A 19 15.31 4.24 -18.46
C GLU A 19 14.56 3.47 -17.38
N ASN A 20 15.25 3.10 -16.30
CA ASN A 20 14.64 2.70 -15.05
C ASN A 20 13.83 3.88 -14.53
N THR A 21 12.59 4.03 -14.98
CA THR A 21 11.63 4.91 -14.34
C THR A 21 11.36 4.33 -12.96
N THR A 22 12.15 4.72 -11.98
CA THR A 22 11.80 4.55 -10.58
C THR A 22 10.50 5.35 -10.40
N PHE A 23 9.38 4.65 -10.35
CA PHE A 23 8.09 5.24 -10.00
C PHE A 23 8.21 5.80 -8.59
N ARG A 24 8.51 7.10 -8.49
CA ARG A 24 8.47 7.78 -7.20
C ARG A 24 7.01 8.00 -6.87
N SER A 25 6.57 7.40 -5.75
CA SER A 25 5.26 7.72 -5.21
C SER A 25 5.16 9.22 -4.92
N SER A 26 4.04 9.84 -5.30
CA SER A 26 3.70 11.22 -4.94
C SER A 26 3.44 11.35 -3.43
N VAL A 27 3.10 10.24 -2.75
CA VAL A 27 2.92 10.19 -1.31
C VAL A 27 4.27 10.38 -0.61
N PRO A 28 4.41 11.37 0.30
CA PRO A 28 5.65 11.60 1.03
C PRO A 28 6.10 10.38 1.84
N THR A 29 7.40 10.13 1.85
CA THR A 29 7.97 9.06 2.66
C THR A 29 7.90 9.42 4.13
N ARG A 30 7.27 8.57 4.93
CA ARG A 30 7.27 8.59 6.39
C ARG A 30 7.57 7.18 6.90
N PRO A 31 8.26 7.05 8.04
CA PRO A 31 8.57 5.74 8.61
C PRO A 31 7.32 4.90 8.84
N VAL A 32 7.43 3.60 8.56
CA VAL A 32 6.44 2.59 8.94
C VAL A 32 7.13 1.48 9.69
N GLN A 33 6.65 1.22 10.88
CA GLN A 33 7.09 0.13 11.75
C GLN A 33 5.91 -0.30 12.59
N LEU A 34 5.24 -1.38 12.23
CA LEU A 34 4.07 -1.89 12.93
C LEU A 34 4.22 -3.38 13.20
N SER A 35 3.68 -3.86 14.31
CA SER A 35 3.71 -5.28 14.65
C SER A 35 2.39 -5.73 15.26
N ILE A 36 1.78 -6.77 14.66
CA ILE A 36 0.51 -7.36 15.10
C ILE A 36 0.75 -8.81 15.50
N ASN A 37 0.24 -9.22 16.67
CA ASN A 37 0.17 -10.62 17.06
C ASN A 37 -1.21 -11.18 16.67
N THR A 38 -1.26 -11.95 15.58
CA THR A 38 -2.51 -12.50 15.02
C THR A 38 -3.12 -13.63 15.87
N ALA A 39 -2.42 -14.12 16.90
CA ALA A 39 -2.92 -15.14 17.82
C ALA A 39 -3.50 -14.57 19.12
N ALA A 40 -3.52 -13.26 19.30
CA ALA A 40 -3.89 -12.66 20.58
C ALA A 40 -4.78 -11.42 20.44
N GLY A 41 -5.58 -11.17 21.48
CA GLY A 41 -6.40 -9.98 21.63
C GLY A 41 -7.45 -9.85 20.53
N MET A 42 -7.67 -8.61 20.06
CA MET A 42 -8.66 -8.32 19.02
C MET A 42 -8.31 -8.92 17.65
N TYR A 43 -7.05 -9.32 17.42
CA TYR A 43 -6.57 -9.79 16.11
C TYR A 43 -6.78 -11.28 15.86
N VAL A 44 -7.38 -12.05 16.79
CA VAL A 44 -7.63 -13.51 16.62
C VAL A 44 -8.41 -13.82 15.33
N HIS A 45 -9.24 -12.90 14.85
CA HIS A 45 -9.99 -13.03 13.60
C HIS A 45 -9.31 -12.34 12.41
N PHE A 46 -8.15 -11.73 12.62
CA PHE A 46 -7.34 -11.14 11.54
C PHE A 46 -6.38 -12.19 11.00
N VAL A 47 -6.94 -13.21 10.39
CA VAL A 47 -6.20 -14.36 9.82
C VAL A 47 -6.29 -14.36 8.30
N ARG A 48 -5.34 -15.02 7.65
CA ARG A 48 -5.21 -15.03 6.17
C ARG A 48 -6.40 -15.64 5.46
N GLU A 49 -7.12 -16.52 6.11
CA GLU A 49 -8.34 -17.18 5.61
C GLU A 49 -9.56 -16.24 5.60
N ASN A 50 -9.47 -15.13 6.32
CA ASN A 50 -10.56 -14.14 6.40
C ASN A 50 -10.32 -13.04 5.36
N ILE A 51 -10.52 -13.38 4.08
CA ILE A 51 -10.36 -12.46 2.95
C ILE A 51 -11.26 -11.23 3.13
N GLY A 52 -10.70 -10.06 2.88
CA GLY A 52 -11.40 -8.79 3.06
C GLY A 52 -11.32 -8.22 4.48
N ALA A 53 -10.77 -8.96 5.44
CA ALA A 53 -10.50 -8.39 6.76
C ALA A 53 -9.39 -7.35 6.67
N TYR A 54 -9.53 -6.27 7.42
CA TYR A 54 -8.52 -5.22 7.45
C TYR A 54 -8.36 -4.60 8.83
N VAL A 55 -7.16 -4.10 9.09
CA VAL A 55 -6.80 -3.26 10.24
C VAL A 55 -6.39 -1.90 9.70
N VAL A 56 -6.92 -0.83 10.26
CA VAL A 56 -6.44 0.54 10.00
C VAL A 56 -5.57 0.97 11.19
N VAL A 57 -4.42 1.57 10.88
CA VAL A 57 -3.52 2.14 11.90
C VAL A 57 -3.30 3.60 11.59
N ASP A 58 -3.63 4.46 12.53
CA ASP A 58 -3.47 5.90 12.43
C ASP A 58 -2.92 6.52 13.73
N LYS A 59 -3.03 7.83 13.88
CA LYS A 59 -2.57 8.55 15.08
C LYS A 59 -3.27 8.12 16.39
N ASP A 60 -4.47 7.56 16.29
CA ASP A 60 -5.30 7.17 17.43
C ASP A 60 -5.09 5.70 17.82
N GLY A 61 -4.44 4.90 16.96
CA GLY A 61 -4.11 3.51 17.24
C GLY A 61 -4.41 2.52 16.13
N TYR A 62 -4.54 1.26 16.53
CA TYR A 62 -4.94 0.15 15.67
C TYR A 62 -6.44 -0.05 15.76
N HIS A 63 -7.15 0.00 14.65
CA HIS A 63 -8.61 -0.16 14.57
C HIS A 63 -8.97 -1.47 13.87
N PHE A 64 -9.68 -2.34 14.57
CA PHE A 64 -10.16 -3.61 14.03
C PHE A 64 -11.50 -4.00 14.67
N ASN A 65 -12.51 -4.30 13.86
CA ASN A 65 -13.84 -4.75 14.32
C ASN A 65 -14.46 -3.87 15.42
N GLY A 66 -14.34 -2.54 15.27
CA GLY A 66 -14.88 -1.58 16.23
C GLY A 66 -14.09 -1.43 17.54
N GLN A 67 -12.98 -2.12 17.66
CA GLN A 67 -12.05 -1.98 18.79
C GLN A 67 -10.84 -1.13 18.40
N THR A 68 -10.27 -0.42 19.36
CA THR A 68 -9.06 0.38 19.17
C THR A 68 -8.04 0.02 20.24
N LEU A 69 -6.80 -0.25 19.80
CA LEU A 69 -5.65 -0.41 20.68
C LEU A 69 -4.67 0.75 20.46
N PRO A 70 -4.11 1.33 21.53
CA PRO A 70 -3.18 2.44 21.38
C PRO A 70 -1.89 2.03 20.68
N LEU A 71 -1.23 3.00 20.05
CA LEU A 71 0.13 2.85 19.54
C LEU A 71 1.11 2.63 20.68
N THR A 72 2.17 1.89 20.43
CA THR A 72 3.33 1.80 21.30
C THR A 72 4.37 2.86 20.92
N GLY A 73 5.35 3.12 21.79
CA GLY A 73 6.40 4.11 21.50
C GLY A 73 7.33 3.77 20.32
N THR A 74 7.19 2.57 19.75
CA THR A 74 7.97 2.09 18.59
C THR A 74 7.15 2.00 17.30
N ASP A 75 5.87 2.33 17.35
CA ASP A 75 4.98 2.24 16.19
C ASP A 75 5.04 3.52 15.36
N TYR A 76 5.21 3.35 14.04
CA TYR A 76 5.18 4.40 13.04
C TYR A 76 4.20 3.99 11.94
N TYR A 77 3.26 4.85 11.59
CA TYR A 77 2.10 4.54 10.75
C TYR A 77 2.07 5.28 9.40
N GLY A 78 3.24 5.65 8.87
CA GLY A 78 3.33 6.25 7.54
C GLY A 78 2.91 7.72 7.48
N PHE A 79 2.41 8.14 6.33
CA PHE A 79 2.06 9.54 6.07
C PHE A 79 0.62 9.87 6.50
N ALA A 80 -0.38 9.11 6.08
CA ALA A 80 -1.79 9.37 6.38
C ALA A 80 -2.48 8.20 7.14
N GLY A 81 -1.70 7.26 7.67
CA GLY A 81 -2.20 6.02 8.24
C GLY A 81 -1.93 4.84 7.31
N VAL A 82 -2.07 3.64 7.84
CA VAL A 82 -1.83 2.39 7.12
C VAL A 82 -3.07 1.51 7.18
N VAL A 83 -3.53 1.03 6.03
CA VAL A 83 -4.45 -0.11 5.97
C VAL A 83 -3.65 -1.39 5.78
N ILE A 84 -3.93 -2.40 6.60
CA ILE A 84 -3.41 -3.76 6.46
C ILE A 84 -4.60 -4.63 6.08
N TYR A 85 -4.56 -5.24 4.91
CA TYR A 85 -5.70 -5.92 4.27
C TYR A 85 -5.36 -7.37 3.94
N VAL A 86 -6.30 -8.29 4.14
CA VAL A 86 -6.17 -9.68 3.68
C VAL A 86 -6.70 -9.78 2.26
N ASP A 87 -5.81 -9.96 1.29
CA ASP A 87 -6.14 -9.99 -0.13
C ASP A 87 -6.70 -11.36 -0.60
N ASN A 88 -7.21 -11.41 -1.83
CA ASN A 88 -7.79 -12.62 -2.44
C ASN A 88 -6.78 -13.77 -2.63
N ASN A 89 -5.50 -13.51 -2.46
CA ASN A 89 -4.43 -14.51 -2.50
C ASN A 89 -4.06 -15.01 -1.09
N ASN A 90 -4.86 -14.69 -0.07
CA ASN A 90 -4.61 -15.02 1.33
C ASN A 90 -3.29 -14.42 1.85
N ASN A 91 -2.89 -13.24 1.36
CA ASN A 91 -1.73 -12.52 1.82
C ASN A 91 -2.14 -11.26 2.58
N TYR A 92 -1.30 -10.85 3.52
CA TYR A 92 -1.39 -9.52 4.10
C TYR A 92 -0.74 -8.52 3.15
N SER A 93 -1.47 -7.50 2.77
CA SER A 93 -0.99 -6.35 2.00
C SER A 93 -1.17 -5.08 2.81
N ALA A 94 -0.22 -4.17 2.76
CA ALA A 94 -0.27 -2.93 3.54
C ALA A 94 -0.02 -1.71 2.64
N PHE A 95 -0.84 -0.66 2.85
CA PHE A 95 -0.78 0.55 2.04
C PHE A 95 -0.92 1.79 2.92
N ASP A 96 -0.27 2.88 2.52
CA ASP A 96 -0.57 4.21 3.06
C ASP A 96 -1.97 4.64 2.63
N LEU A 97 -2.74 5.19 3.55
CA LEU A 97 -4.07 5.72 3.27
C LEU A 97 -4.06 7.10 2.61
N CYS A 98 -2.88 7.64 2.31
CA CYS A 98 -2.76 8.86 1.54
C CYS A 98 -3.18 8.64 0.08
N CYS A 99 -4.18 9.37 -0.36
CA CYS A 99 -4.54 9.41 -1.78
C CYS A 99 -3.41 10.06 -2.59
N PRO A 100 -2.80 9.35 -3.58
CA PRO A 100 -1.74 9.92 -4.42
C PRO A 100 -2.15 11.15 -5.22
N HIS A 101 -3.44 11.31 -5.52
CA HIS A 101 -3.97 12.46 -6.24
C HIS A 101 -4.08 13.72 -5.35
N CYS A 102 -4.56 13.58 -4.11
CA CYS A 102 -4.78 14.72 -3.21
C CYS A 102 -3.58 15.02 -2.31
N VAL A 103 -2.79 14.02 -1.98
CA VAL A 103 -1.60 14.08 -1.09
C VAL A 103 -1.89 14.82 0.22
N SER A 104 -2.91 14.38 0.95
CA SER A 104 -3.36 14.99 2.20
C SER A 104 -3.33 14.02 3.37
N GLN A 105 -2.79 14.46 4.53
CA GLN A 105 -2.89 13.74 5.80
C GLN A 105 -4.23 13.96 6.50
N LEU A 106 -4.92 15.04 6.15
CA LEU A 106 -6.19 15.42 6.80
C LEU A 106 -7.38 14.63 6.26
N HIS A 107 -7.22 14.02 5.09
CA HIS A 107 -8.27 13.28 4.41
C HIS A 107 -7.72 11.92 3.95
N PRO A 108 -7.40 11.00 4.90
CA PRO A 108 -6.99 9.65 4.55
C PRO A 108 -8.11 8.95 3.77
N CYS A 109 -7.76 8.02 2.90
CA CYS A 109 -8.73 7.15 2.27
C CYS A 109 -9.46 6.32 3.32
N GLU A 110 -10.76 6.17 3.14
CA GLU A 110 -11.61 5.30 3.95
C GLU A 110 -11.74 3.93 3.27
N VAL A 111 -11.78 2.87 4.08
CA VAL A 111 -11.94 1.51 3.54
C VAL A 111 -13.43 1.20 3.41
N ASP A 112 -13.85 0.92 2.17
CA ASP A 112 -15.22 0.50 1.83
C ASP A 112 -15.15 -0.84 1.06
N GLY A 113 -15.44 -1.91 1.76
CA GLY A 113 -15.31 -3.28 1.24
C GLY A 113 -13.88 -3.60 0.82
N CYS A 114 -13.67 -3.80 -0.48
CA CYS A 114 -12.35 -4.07 -1.05
C CYS A 114 -11.66 -2.82 -1.63
N PHE A 115 -12.18 -1.64 -1.36
CA PHE A 115 -11.64 -0.39 -1.88
C PHE A 115 -11.16 0.54 -0.77
N ALA A 116 -10.09 1.27 -1.05
CA ALA A 116 -9.76 2.49 -0.34
C ALA A 116 -10.28 3.68 -1.14
N VAL A 117 -11.16 4.48 -0.55
CA VAL A 117 -11.87 5.59 -1.22
C VAL A 117 -11.42 6.92 -0.62
N CYS A 118 -10.95 7.83 -1.45
CA CYS A 118 -10.58 9.17 -1.00
C CYS A 118 -11.83 10.02 -0.76
N PRO A 119 -12.09 10.52 0.46
CA PRO A 119 -13.26 11.34 0.75
C PRO A 119 -13.20 12.72 0.08
N GLN A 120 -12.02 13.18 -0.29
CA GLN A 120 -11.83 14.51 -0.87
C GLN A 120 -12.11 14.55 -2.38
N CYS A 121 -11.68 13.53 -3.14
CA CYS A 121 -11.77 13.53 -4.60
C CYS A 121 -12.57 12.36 -5.19
N GLY A 122 -12.96 11.37 -4.37
CA GLY A 122 -13.71 10.19 -4.82
C GLY A 122 -12.88 9.16 -5.59
N GLU A 123 -11.55 9.30 -5.63
CA GLU A 123 -10.66 8.27 -6.17
C GLU A 123 -10.83 6.95 -5.41
N GLN A 124 -10.83 5.84 -6.12
CA GLN A 124 -10.94 4.50 -5.55
C GLN A 124 -9.73 3.64 -5.93
N TYR A 125 -9.23 2.90 -4.96
CA TYR A 125 -8.08 2.02 -5.10
C TYR A 125 -8.44 0.61 -4.66
N ASP A 126 -8.20 -0.38 -5.53
CA ASP A 126 -8.53 -1.79 -5.27
C ASP A 126 -7.46 -2.44 -4.37
N LEU A 127 -7.90 -2.96 -3.24
CA LEU A 127 -7.09 -3.68 -2.26
C LEU A 127 -7.11 -5.21 -2.48
N SER A 128 -8.06 -5.73 -3.28
CA SER A 128 -8.39 -7.15 -3.39
C SER A 128 -7.20 -8.04 -3.77
N PHE A 129 -6.30 -7.53 -4.60
CA PHE A 129 -5.15 -8.31 -5.11
C PHE A 129 -3.81 -7.82 -4.57
N GLY A 130 -3.83 -6.94 -3.56
CA GLY A 130 -2.63 -6.47 -2.90
C GLY A 130 -1.78 -5.50 -3.73
N TYR A 131 -2.35 -4.82 -4.71
CA TYR A 131 -1.64 -3.84 -5.57
C TYR A 131 -2.02 -2.39 -5.27
N GLY A 132 -3.19 -2.12 -4.70
CA GLY A 132 -3.66 -0.76 -4.41
C GLY A 132 -3.84 0.09 -5.67
N ILE A 133 -4.23 -0.50 -6.80
CA ILE A 133 -4.35 0.19 -8.09
C ILE A 133 -5.60 1.06 -8.14
N PRO A 134 -5.55 2.23 -8.81
CA PRO A 134 -6.72 3.06 -9.00
C PRO A 134 -7.72 2.37 -9.95
N THR A 135 -9.01 2.37 -9.58
CA THR A 135 -10.10 1.78 -10.35
C THR A 135 -11.14 2.79 -10.76
N LYS A 136 -11.18 3.95 -10.10
CA LYS A 136 -12.09 5.05 -10.40
C LYS A 136 -11.39 6.36 -10.11
N GLY A 137 -11.61 7.36 -10.98
CA GLY A 137 -11.08 8.70 -10.88
C GLY A 137 -10.01 9.00 -11.94
N PHE A 138 -9.10 9.92 -11.64
CA PHE A 138 -8.08 10.42 -12.57
C PHE A 138 -6.67 9.96 -12.22
N SER A 139 -6.46 9.40 -11.03
CA SER A 139 -5.15 8.91 -10.59
C SER A 139 -4.69 7.77 -11.50
N ARG A 140 -3.40 7.79 -11.84
CA ARG A 140 -2.71 6.68 -12.51
C ARG A 140 -1.70 6.00 -11.59
N GLU A 141 -1.56 6.51 -10.39
CA GLU A 141 -0.63 6.03 -9.38
C GLU A 141 -1.36 5.16 -8.36
N ALA A 142 -0.81 4.00 -8.05
CA ALA A 142 -1.31 3.13 -7.00
C ALA A 142 -1.03 3.73 -5.60
N LEU A 143 -1.75 3.26 -4.59
CA LEU A 143 -1.43 3.55 -3.20
C LEU A 143 0.02 3.13 -2.88
N ARG A 144 0.69 3.89 -2.03
CA ARG A 144 2.03 3.52 -1.57
C ARG A 144 1.95 2.23 -0.77
N LYS A 145 2.62 1.19 -1.28
CA LYS A 145 2.65 -0.14 -0.66
C LYS A 145 3.84 -0.27 0.28
N TYR A 146 3.62 -0.95 1.40
CA TYR A 146 4.63 -1.30 2.40
C TYR A 146 4.97 -2.79 2.37
N THR A 147 6.15 -3.13 2.86
CA THR A 147 6.58 -4.52 3.01
C THR A 147 5.87 -5.18 4.17
N THR A 148 5.26 -6.34 3.93
CA THR A 148 4.64 -7.18 4.95
C THR A 148 5.45 -8.45 5.14
N LEU A 149 5.77 -8.77 6.38
CA LEU A 149 6.48 -9.99 6.77
C LEU A 149 5.63 -10.74 7.78
N TYR A 150 5.21 -11.95 7.42
CA TYR A 150 4.41 -12.79 8.30
C TYR A 150 5.15 -14.06 8.70
N SER A 151 5.33 -14.24 9.99
CA SER A 151 5.81 -15.47 10.61
C SER A 151 4.95 -15.72 11.85
N TYR A 152 4.02 -16.68 11.74
CA TYR A 152 3.02 -16.93 12.78
C TYR A 152 3.65 -16.94 14.19
N PRO A 153 3.07 -16.23 15.14
CA PRO A 153 1.86 -15.41 15.03
C PRO A 153 2.13 -13.92 14.74
N ARG A 154 3.31 -13.54 14.31
CA ARG A 154 3.72 -12.14 14.15
C ARG A 154 3.61 -11.68 12.70
N LEU A 155 2.85 -10.60 12.50
CA LEU A 155 2.81 -9.82 11.26
C LEU A 155 3.54 -8.50 11.50
N THR A 156 4.56 -8.22 10.69
CA THR A 156 5.33 -6.98 10.74
C THR A 156 5.16 -6.22 9.44
N ILE A 157 4.92 -4.91 9.54
CA ILE A 157 4.84 -3.97 8.42
C ILE A 157 5.97 -2.97 8.56
N LYS A 158 6.68 -2.71 7.46
CA LYS A 158 7.79 -1.76 7.41
C LYS A 158 7.99 -1.17 6.01
N ASP A 159 8.73 -0.08 5.93
CA ASP A 159 9.23 0.49 4.67
C ASP A 159 10.07 -0.50 3.88
#